data_e8582327552b1845751786495473236d
#
_entry.id   e8582327552b1845751786495473236d
#
_cell.length_a   1.000
_cell.length_b   1.000
_cell.length_c   1.000
_cell.angle_alpha   90.00
_cell.angle_beta   90.00
_cell.angle_gamma   90.00
#
_symmetry.space_group_name_H-M   'P 1'
#
loop_
_entity.id
_entity.type
_entity.pdbx_description
1 polymer ?
#
loop_
_entity_poly.entity_id
_entity_poly.type
_entity_poly.pdbx_seq_one_letter_code
_entity_poly.pdbx_strand_id
1 'polypeptide(L)'
;NLGFENYQSCKDILYNYLIPKLNDGFKFTSDIKIFQKILLASLTKYSTDEKYYALVIGNNNYENLQKLDAAENDAAVIADILQNNYGFEVDLLLNADYETTVDTLYEITNKVKNNDNLLIYYAGHGELIKAEDRGYWLPVDASYDSNSKWISNQRIVDRIKATKAKHVLLMVDSCFSGTLMRSGTIPEFKETIDEKYIERLKKKKTRLVISSGGNEPVVDSLDGKHSLFALKLIETLKNSNNVINSQILFENIRRYVVNNADQTPERKILHKTGDDGGDFLFFPKIK
;
A
#
# COMPACT_ATOMS: atom_id res chain seq x y z
N ASN A 1 -27.92 26.16 -1.82
CA ASN A 1 -27.10 25.13 -2.47
C ASN A 1 -25.64 25.47 -2.28
N LEU A 2 -25.10 25.05 -1.13
CA LEU A 2 -23.65 25.01 -0.88
C LEU A 2 -23.15 23.66 -1.40
N GLY A 3 -22.51 23.64 -2.55
CA GLY A 3 -21.86 22.47 -3.10
C GLY A 3 -20.58 22.18 -2.29
N PHE A 4 -20.64 21.17 -1.45
CA PHE A 4 -19.47 20.71 -0.71
C PHE A 4 -18.71 19.70 -1.58
N GLU A 5 -17.67 20.15 -2.24
CA GLU A 5 -17.00 19.36 -3.28
C GLU A 5 -15.80 18.53 -2.80
N ASN A 6 -15.29 18.71 -1.54
CA ASN A 6 -14.18 17.86 -1.02
C ASN A 6 -13.92 18.02 0.49
N TYR A 7 -13.04 17.17 1.05
CA TYR A 7 -12.58 17.23 2.45
C TYR A 7 -11.94 18.56 2.83
N GLN A 8 -11.25 19.22 1.89
CA GLN A 8 -10.71 20.56 2.07
C GLN A 8 -11.83 21.57 2.32
N SER A 9 -12.98 21.44 1.65
CA SER A 9 -14.13 22.33 1.89
C SER A 9 -14.75 22.17 3.28
N CYS A 10 -14.69 21.00 3.93
CA CYS A 10 -15.12 20.86 5.32
C CYS A 10 -14.19 21.63 6.28
N LYS A 11 -12.89 21.60 6.02
CA LYS A 11 -11.86 22.32 6.77
C LYS A 11 -11.98 23.84 6.52
N ASP A 12 -12.20 24.23 5.29
CA ASP A 12 -12.41 25.61 4.88
C ASP A 12 -13.71 26.20 5.47
N ILE A 13 -14.76 25.40 5.59
CA ILE A 13 -16.01 25.77 6.26
C ILE A 13 -15.82 25.91 7.75
N LEU A 14 -15.08 24.98 8.37
CA LEU A 14 -14.75 25.05 9.79
C LEU A 14 -13.98 26.34 10.11
N TYR A 15 -12.90 26.60 9.38
CA TYR A 15 -11.99 27.72 9.65
C TYR A 15 -12.48 29.05 9.11
N ASN A 16 -13.09 29.08 7.93
CA ASN A 16 -13.44 30.34 7.28
C ASN A 16 -14.89 30.77 7.54
N TYR A 17 -15.76 29.85 7.94
CA TYR A 17 -17.19 30.14 8.15
C TYR A 17 -17.67 29.92 9.58
N LEU A 18 -17.33 28.79 10.22
CA LEU A 18 -17.84 28.46 11.56
C LEU A 18 -17.03 29.11 12.71
N ILE A 19 -15.71 29.09 12.64
CA ILE A 19 -14.88 29.70 13.69
C ILE A 19 -15.09 31.21 13.79
N PRO A 20 -15.14 31.99 12.70
CA PRO A 20 -15.48 33.42 12.78
C PRO A 20 -16.86 33.68 13.37
N LYS A 21 -17.87 32.87 13.04
CA LYS A 21 -19.23 33.02 13.57
C LYS A 21 -19.38 32.60 15.03
N LEU A 22 -18.56 31.69 15.53
CA LEU A 22 -18.50 31.36 16.97
C LEU A 22 -18.04 32.54 17.82
N ASN A 23 -17.25 33.43 17.26
CA ASN A 23 -16.79 34.65 17.91
C ASN A 23 -17.84 35.77 17.92
N ASP A 24 -18.90 35.68 17.08
CA ASP A 24 -19.95 36.70 16.93
C ASP A 24 -21.26 36.40 17.73
N GLY A 25 -21.23 35.51 18.72
CA GLY A 25 -22.36 35.27 19.65
C GLY A 25 -23.52 34.44 19.06
N PHE A 26 -23.24 33.40 18.41
CA PHE A 26 -24.14 32.53 17.62
C PHE A 26 -25.26 31.83 18.39
N LYS A 27 -26.48 31.72 17.82
CA LYS A 27 -27.59 30.90 18.35
C LYS A 27 -27.37 29.41 18.03
N PHE A 28 -26.95 28.71 19.03
CA PHE A 28 -26.26 27.42 19.08
C PHE A 28 -27.02 26.19 18.54
N THR A 29 -28.33 26.21 18.25
CA THR A 29 -29.09 24.95 18.15
C THR A 29 -29.41 24.47 16.73
N SER A 30 -29.64 25.36 15.77
CA SER A 30 -29.97 24.96 14.40
C SER A 30 -28.73 24.63 13.55
N ASP A 31 -27.67 25.39 13.75
CA ASP A 31 -26.47 25.28 12.90
C ASP A 31 -25.53 24.17 13.34
N ILE A 32 -25.54 23.83 14.65
CA ILE A 32 -24.87 22.59 15.12
C ILE A 32 -25.55 21.34 14.54
N LYS A 33 -26.87 21.31 14.44
CA LYS A 33 -27.57 20.19 13.81
C LYS A 33 -27.25 20.09 12.32
N ILE A 34 -27.13 21.20 11.63
CA ILE A 34 -26.72 21.24 10.23
C ILE A 34 -25.27 20.80 10.08
N PHE A 35 -24.38 21.28 10.93
CA PHE A 35 -22.97 20.87 10.94
C PHE A 35 -22.79 19.39 11.29
N GLN A 36 -23.46 18.89 12.33
CA GLN A 36 -23.48 17.47 12.67
C GLN A 36 -24.02 16.62 11.52
N LYS A 37 -25.06 17.09 10.83
CA LYS A 37 -25.62 16.39 9.67
C LYS A 37 -24.68 16.40 8.47
N ILE A 38 -23.95 17.50 8.24
CA ILE A 38 -22.93 17.61 7.19
C ILE A 38 -21.72 16.77 7.52
N LEU A 39 -21.25 16.84 8.78
CA LEU A 39 -20.14 16.02 9.27
C LEU A 39 -20.51 14.52 9.24
N LEU A 40 -21.70 14.17 9.68
CA LEU A 40 -22.20 12.80 9.63
C LEU A 40 -22.35 12.32 8.18
N ALA A 41 -22.87 13.16 7.27
CA ALA A 41 -22.98 12.86 5.85
C ALA A 41 -21.62 12.72 5.16
N SER A 42 -20.61 13.52 5.55
CA SER A 42 -19.24 13.37 5.06
C SER A 42 -18.56 12.12 5.64
N LEU A 43 -18.81 11.82 6.91
CA LEU A 43 -18.29 10.60 7.56
C LEU A 43 -18.98 9.33 7.03
N THR A 44 -20.31 9.37 6.81
CA THR A 44 -21.06 8.24 6.23
C THR A 44 -20.79 8.05 4.75
N LYS A 45 -20.44 9.10 4.02
CA LYS A 45 -20.09 9.03 2.60
C LYS A 45 -18.76 8.26 2.38
N TYR A 46 -17.87 8.27 3.36
CA TYR A 46 -16.63 7.49 3.35
C TYR A 46 -16.68 6.24 4.25
N SER A 47 -17.75 6.06 5.05
CA SER A 47 -18.07 4.82 5.73
C SER A 47 -18.68 3.85 4.72
N THR A 48 -17.83 3.29 3.89
CA THR A 48 -18.20 2.15 3.06
C THR A 48 -18.06 0.88 3.91
N ASP A 49 -18.85 -0.15 3.61
CA ASP A 49 -18.64 -1.51 4.15
C ASP A 49 -17.30 -2.14 3.70
N GLU A 50 -16.46 -1.33 3.04
CA GLU A 50 -15.15 -1.72 2.51
C GLU A 50 -14.13 -1.79 3.65
N LYS A 51 -13.56 -2.95 3.85
CA LYS A 51 -12.45 -3.13 4.79
C LYS A 51 -11.11 -3.06 4.08
N TYR A 52 -10.12 -2.66 4.84
CA TYR A 52 -8.73 -2.61 4.42
C TYR A 52 -7.94 -3.66 5.19
N TYR A 53 -7.35 -4.60 4.46
CA TYR A 53 -6.48 -5.65 4.99
C TYR A 53 -5.06 -5.45 4.51
N ALA A 54 -4.09 -5.81 5.34
CA ALA A 54 -2.70 -5.85 4.92
C ALA A 54 -2.01 -7.12 5.44
N LEU A 55 -1.23 -7.75 4.58
CA LEU A 55 -0.19 -8.71 4.95
C LEU A 55 1.16 -8.00 4.81
N VAL A 56 1.87 -7.88 5.91
CA VAL A 56 3.16 -7.17 5.96
C VAL A 56 4.22 -8.16 6.42
N ILE A 57 5.23 -8.38 5.60
CA ILE A 57 6.28 -9.40 5.82
C ILE A 57 7.64 -8.71 5.83
N GLY A 58 8.46 -8.99 6.86
CA GLY A 58 9.84 -8.53 6.97
C GLY A 58 10.77 -9.63 7.48
N ASN A 59 11.77 -9.97 6.70
CA ASN A 59 12.68 -11.07 6.97
C ASN A 59 14.13 -10.59 7.06
N ASN A 60 14.74 -10.62 8.24
CA ASN A 60 16.15 -10.32 8.49
C ASN A 60 16.97 -11.57 8.85
N ASN A 61 16.42 -12.44 9.70
CA ASN A 61 17.16 -13.47 10.39
C ASN A 61 17.16 -14.82 9.62
N TYR A 62 17.74 -14.80 8.44
CA TYR A 62 17.87 -15.99 7.59
C TYR A 62 18.75 -17.07 8.23
N GLU A 63 18.31 -18.33 8.13
CA GLU A 63 19.02 -19.49 8.68
C GLU A 63 20.23 -19.88 7.82
N ASN A 64 20.09 -19.82 6.48
CA ASN A 64 21.06 -20.33 5.52
C ASN A 64 21.54 -19.27 4.52
N LEU A 65 21.06 -18.02 4.63
CA LEU A 65 21.43 -16.91 3.76
C LEU A 65 22.03 -15.76 4.58
N GLN A 66 22.59 -14.77 3.90
CA GLN A 66 23.07 -13.56 4.55
C GLN A 66 21.91 -12.88 5.27
N LYS A 67 22.11 -12.46 6.51
CA LYS A 67 21.14 -11.67 7.26
C LYS A 67 21.01 -10.28 6.67
N LEU A 68 19.82 -9.71 6.80
CA LEU A 68 19.50 -8.31 6.48
C LEU A 68 19.39 -7.49 7.76
N ASP A 69 19.41 -6.15 7.62
CA ASP A 69 19.38 -5.24 8.77
C ASP A 69 18.06 -4.47 8.90
N ALA A 70 17.37 -4.17 7.78
CA ALA A 70 16.25 -3.21 7.76
C ALA A 70 14.86 -3.85 7.65
N ALA A 71 14.71 -5.01 7.00
CA ALA A 71 13.42 -5.53 6.56
C ALA A 71 12.40 -5.75 7.70
N GLU A 72 12.84 -6.25 8.87
CA GLU A 72 11.96 -6.39 10.05
C GLU A 72 11.45 -5.04 10.56
N ASN A 73 12.35 -4.07 10.70
CA ASN A 73 11.99 -2.75 11.19
C ASN A 73 11.07 -2.02 10.21
N ASP A 74 11.34 -2.14 8.91
CA ASP A 74 10.50 -1.59 7.86
C ASP A 74 9.09 -2.15 7.93
N ALA A 75 8.97 -3.47 7.98
CA ALA A 75 7.69 -4.15 8.10
C ALA A 75 6.91 -3.74 9.35
N ALA A 76 7.57 -3.70 10.51
CA ALA A 76 6.94 -3.32 11.78
C ALA A 76 6.42 -1.87 11.75
N VAL A 77 7.20 -0.91 11.25
CA VAL A 77 6.81 0.50 11.17
C VAL A 77 5.69 0.70 10.13
N ILE A 78 5.76 0.03 8.98
CA ILE A 78 4.70 0.10 7.96
C ILE A 78 3.40 -0.49 8.50
N ALA A 79 3.45 -1.64 9.18
CA ALA A 79 2.28 -2.25 9.82
C ALA A 79 1.61 -1.33 10.83
N ASP A 80 2.40 -0.68 11.71
CA ASP A 80 1.91 0.29 12.70
C ASP A 80 1.19 1.47 12.02
N ILE A 81 1.79 2.04 10.97
CA ILE A 81 1.19 3.16 10.23
C ILE A 81 -0.12 2.73 9.55
N LEU A 82 -0.14 1.60 8.86
CA LEU A 82 -1.33 1.10 8.19
C LEU A 82 -2.46 0.86 9.19
N GLN A 83 -2.17 0.27 10.33
CA GLN A 83 -3.14 0.00 11.39
C GLN A 83 -3.65 1.27 12.06
N ASN A 84 -2.74 2.14 12.52
CA ASN A 84 -3.07 3.26 13.38
C ASN A 84 -3.52 4.49 12.59
N ASN A 85 -2.87 4.79 11.47
CA ASN A 85 -3.17 6.00 10.69
C ASN A 85 -4.22 5.77 9.60
N TYR A 86 -4.37 4.52 9.10
CA TYR A 86 -5.25 4.20 7.96
C TYR A 86 -6.36 3.18 8.27
N GLY A 87 -6.31 2.52 9.44
CA GLY A 87 -7.37 1.61 9.88
C GLY A 87 -7.37 0.25 9.19
N PHE A 88 -6.23 -0.18 8.69
CA PHE A 88 -6.08 -1.54 8.16
C PHE A 88 -6.17 -2.58 9.27
N GLU A 89 -6.74 -3.72 8.95
CA GLU A 89 -6.58 -4.96 9.69
C GLU A 89 -5.29 -5.63 9.17
N VAL A 90 -4.24 -5.69 10.02
CA VAL A 90 -2.88 -6.04 9.60
C VAL A 90 -2.47 -7.39 10.18
N ASP A 91 -2.06 -8.30 9.29
CA ASP A 91 -1.33 -9.51 9.63
C ASP A 91 0.17 -9.22 9.40
N LEU A 92 0.96 -9.16 10.49
CA LEU A 92 2.39 -8.88 10.47
C LEU A 92 3.18 -10.16 10.68
N LEU A 93 4.06 -10.48 9.72
CA LEU A 93 5.00 -11.60 9.80
C LEU A 93 6.43 -11.06 9.86
N LEU A 94 7.15 -11.39 10.91
CA LEU A 94 8.57 -11.10 11.08
C LEU A 94 9.35 -12.40 11.12
N ASN A 95 10.35 -12.54 10.25
CA ASN A 95 11.17 -13.74 10.12
C ASN A 95 10.35 -15.03 9.93
N ALA A 96 9.41 -14.97 9.01
CA ALA A 96 8.54 -16.11 8.75
C ALA A 96 9.22 -17.14 7.83
N ASP A 97 9.01 -18.41 8.15
CA ASP A 97 9.39 -19.52 7.32
C ASP A 97 8.45 -19.70 6.11
N TYR A 98 8.76 -20.66 5.26
CA TYR A 98 8.00 -20.95 4.06
C TYR A 98 6.54 -21.30 4.37
N GLU A 99 6.29 -22.19 5.33
CA GLU A 99 4.96 -22.70 5.65
C GLU A 99 4.07 -21.56 6.19
N THR A 100 4.56 -20.84 7.19
CA THR A 100 3.86 -19.69 7.78
C THR A 100 3.54 -18.63 6.74
N THR A 101 4.50 -18.29 5.86
CA THR A 101 4.29 -17.28 4.82
C THR A 101 3.21 -17.69 3.81
N VAL A 102 3.26 -18.96 3.36
CA VAL A 102 2.30 -19.50 2.38
C VAL A 102 0.90 -19.61 2.97
N ASP A 103 0.79 -20.09 4.19
CA ASP A 103 -0.50 -20.28 4.87
C ASP A 103 -1.16 -18.93 5.17
N THR A 104 -0.42 -17.97 5.70
CA THR A 104 -0.96 -16.62 5.96
C THR A 104 -1.39 -15.93 4.65
N LEU A 105 -0.60 -16.06 3.56
CA LEU A 105 -1.00 -15.55 2.25
C LEU A 105 -2.29 -16.21 1.75
N TYR A 106 -2.44 -17.51 1.98
CA TYR A 106 -3.66 -18.25 1.64
C TYR A 106 -4.86 -17.75 2.47
N GLU A 107 -4.71 -17.62 3.77
CA GLU A 107 -5.76 -17.20 4.70
C GLU A 107 -6.25 -15.79 4.39
N ILE A 108 -5.35 -14.81 4.28
CA ILE A 108 -5.75 -13.42 4.04
C ILE A 108 -6.42 -13.26 2.67
N THR A 109 -5.93 -13.94 1.63
CA THR A 109 -6.54 -13.85 0.29
C THR A 109 -7.92 -14.49 0.21
N ASN A 110 -8.26 -15.41 1.11
CA ASN A 110 -9.59 -16.02 1.22
C ASN A 110 -10.52 -15.23 2.17
N LYS A 111 -9.97 -14.54 3.18
CA LYS A 111 -10.73 -13.74 4.16
C LYS A 111 -11.39 -12.52 3.53
N VAL A 112 -10.73 -11.89 2.57
CA VAL A 112 -11.21 -10.64 1.93
C VAL A 112 -12.42 -10.86 1.04
N LYS A 113 -13.36 -9.89 1.03
CA LYS A 113 -14.63 -9.93 0.32
C LYS A 113 -14.60 -9.03 -0.92
N ASN A 114 -15.71 -9.04 -1.69
CA ASN A 114 -15.78 -8.40 -3.01
C ASN A 114 -15.53 -6.89 -3.05
N ASN A 115 -15.71 -6.16 -1.94
CA ASN A 115 -15.49 -4.71 -1.90
C ASN A 115 -14.26 -4.33 -1.07
N ASP A 116 -13.57 -5.33 -0.49
CA ASP A 116 -12.43 -5.07 0.37
C ASP A 116 -11.18 -4.73 -0.43
N ASN A 117 -10.22 -4.15 0.28
CA ASN A 117 -8.92 -3.72 -0.21
C ASN A 117 -7.84 -4.57 0.47
N LEU A 118 -6.87 -5.05 -0.30
CA LEU A 118 -5.77 -5.86 0.20
C LEU A 118 -4.43 -5.24 -0.20
N LEU A 119 -3.61 -4.92 0.78
CA LEU A 119 -2.20 -4.58 0.58
C LEU A 119 -1.35 -5.76 0.99
N ILE A 120 -0.35 -6.11 0.18
CA ILE A 120 0.69 -7.08 0.52
C ILE A 120 2.02 -6.36 0.42
N TYR A 121 2.77 -6.29 1.52
CA TYR A 121 4.13 -5.76 1.56
C TYR A 121 5.10 -6.87 1.91
N TYR A 122 6.18 -6.96 1.17
CA TYR A 122 7.27 -7.90 1.41
C TYR A 122 8.61 -7.17 1.39
N ALA A 123 9.38 -7.31 2.46
CA ALA A 123 10.78 -6.93 2.55
C ALA A 123 11.63 -8.14 2.94
N GLY A 124 12.66 -8.43 2.17
CA GLY A 124 13.51 -9.60 2.37
C GLY A 124 14.27 -10.01 1.11
N HIS A 125 14.97 -11.13 1.16
CA HIS A 125 15.68 -11.66 -0.01
C HIS A 125 14.71 -12.07 -1.12
N GLY A 126 15.16 -11.82 -2.34
CA GLY A 126 14.55 -12.33 -3.56
C GLY A 126 15.60 -12.95 -4.46
N GLU A 127 15.19 -13.87 -5.32
CA GLU A 127 16.08 -14.56 -6.27
C GLU A 127 15.43 -14.62 -7.66
N LEU A 128 16.26 -14.58 -8.70
CA LEU A 128 15.86 -14.70 -10.10
C LEU A 128 16.53 -15.88 -10.77
N ILE A 129 15.78 -16.91 -11.12
CA ILE A 129 16.27 -17.95 -12.01
C ILE A 129 16.15 -17.43 -13.46
N LYS A 130 17.24 -16.85 -13.97
CA LYS A 130 17.26 -16.22 -15.31
C LYS A 130 16.84 -17.17 -16.42
N ALA A 131 17.24 -18.45 -16.34
CA ALA A 131 16.89 -19.48 -17.33
C ALA A 131 15.39 -19.74 -17.44
N GLU A 132 14.65 -19.49 -16.36
CA GLU A 132 13.20 -19.66 -16.27
C GLU A 132 12.42 -18.35 -16.37
N ASP A 133 13.11 -17.21 -16.37
CA ASP A 133 12.52 -15.86 -16.24
C ASP A 133 11.54 -15.80 -15.04
N ARG A 134 11.99 -16.37 -13.91
CA ARG A 134 11.13 -16.55 -12.74
C ARG A 134 11.78 -16.02 -11.47
N GLY A 135 11.08 -15.09 -10.81
CA GLY A 135 11.46 -14.53 -9.51
C GLY A 135 10.80 -15.26 -8.34
N TYR A 136 11.45 -15.18 -7.19
CA TYR A 136 11.04 -15.85 -5.96
C TYR A 136 11.25 -14.95 -4.75
N TRP A 137 10.36 -15.04 -3.76
CA TRP A 137 10.61 -14.58 -2.40
C TRP A 137 11.28 -15.69 -1.61
N LEU A 138 12.24 -15.32 -0.79
CA LEU A 138 12.99 -16.25 0.05
C LEU A 138 12.55 -16.08 1.53
N PRO A 139 11.78 -17.02 2.10
CA PRO A 139 11.51 -17.08 3.53
C PRO A 139 12.80 -17.33 4.33
N VAL A 140 12.76 -17.15 5.66
CA VAL A 140 13.98 -17.23 6.48
C VAL A 140 14.65 -18.60 6.48
N ASP A 141 13.89 -19.67 6.23
CA ASP A 141 14.35 -21.06 6.13
C ASP A 141 14.74 -21.49 4.70
N ALA A 142 14.80 -20.54 3.75
CA ALA A 142 15.28 -20.78 2.39
C ALA A 142 16.80 -21.06 2.38
N SER A 143 17.26 -21.80 1.36
CA SER A 143 18.66 -22.09 1.09
C SER A 143 18.94 -22.02 -0.41
N TYR A 144 20.15 -21.68 -0.82
CA TYR A 144 20.56 -21.77 -2.24
C TYR A 144 20.83 -23.22 -2.69
N ASP A 145 20.96 -24.18 -1.75
CA ASP A 145 21.16 -25.60 -2.08
C ASP A 145 19.88 -26.26 -2.65
N SER A 146 18.71 -25.66 -2.35
CA SER A 146 17.41 -26.16 -2.82
C SER A 146 16.38 -25.05 -2.90
N ASN A 147 15.62 -25.00 -4.00
CA ASN A 147 14.52 -24.06 -4.18
C ASN A 147 13.16 -24.55 -3.63
N SER A 148 13.16 -25.66 -2.87
CA SER A 148 11.92 -26.26 -2.34
C SER A 148 11.15 -25.33 -1.39
N LYS A 149 11.86 -24.42 -0.70
CA LYS A 149 11.31 -23.42 0.20
C LYS A 149 11.28 -22.00 -0.41
N TRP A 150 11.34 -21.87 -1.72
CA TRP A 150 11.22 -20.60 -2.42
C TRP A 150 9.78 -20.36 -2.85
N ILE A 151 9.25 -19.16 -2.63
CA ILE A 151 7.89 -18.80 -3.01
C ILE A 151 7.94 -18.09 -4.37
N SER A 152 7.49 -18.76 -5.43
CA SER A 152 7.53 -18.16 -6.76
C SER A 152 6.58 -16.96 -6.86
N ASN A 153 7.00 -15.94 -7.60
CA ASN A 153 6.16 -14.79 -7.95
C ASN A 153 4.85 -15.23 -8.63
N GLN A 154 4.88 -16.31 -9.41
CA GLN A 154 3.67 -16.87 -10.02
C GLN A 154 2.66 -17.35 -8.98
N ARG A 155 3.11 -17.99 -7.90
CA ARG A 155 2.22 -18.42 -6.80
C ARG A 155 1.52 -17.23 -6.14
N ILE A 156 2.26 -16.13 -5.92
CA ILE A 156 1.71 -14.90 -5.36
C ILE A 156 0.66 -14.29 -6.30
N VAL A 157 0.99 -14.20 -7.59
CA VAL A 157 0.07 -13.69 -8.63
C VAL A 157 -1.19 -14.55 -8.72
N ASP A 158 -1.07 -15.89 -8.63
CA ASP A 158 -2.23 -16.81 -8.66
C ASP A 158 -3.13 -16.60 -7.44
N ARG A 159 -2.55 -16.34 -6.26
CA ARG A 159 -3.34 -15.99 -5.06
C ARG A 159 -4.04 -14.64 -5.22
N ILE A 160 -3.35 -13.63 -5.75
CA ILE A 160 -3.94 -12.31 -6.04
C ILE A 160 -5.04 -12.41 -7.10
N LYS A 161 -4.90 -13.28 -8.09
CA LYS A 161 -5.93 -13.55 -9.10
C LYS A 161 -7.17 -14.19 -8.49
N ALA A 162 -6.99 -15.11 -7.55
CA ALA A 162 -8.07 -15.87 -6.92
C ALA A 162 -8.83 -15.07 -5.84
N THR A 163 -8.22 -14.03 -5.24
CA THR A 163 -8.87 -13.25 -4.19
C THR A 163 -10.10 -12.48 -4.70
N LYS A 164 -11.09 -12.33 -3.82
CA LYS A 164 -12.28 -11.53 -4.06
C LYS A 164 -12.07 -10.03 -3.87
N ALA A 165 -10.93 -9.61 -3.29
CA ALA A 165 -10.64 -8.20 -3.07
C ALA A 165 -10.88 -7.36 -4.33
N LYS A 166 -11.46 -6.18 -4.18
CA LYS A 166 -11.69 -5.25 -5.29
C LYS A 166 -10.39 -4.59 -5.71
N HIS A 167 -9.62 -4.11 -4.75
CA HIS A 167 -8.34 -3.48 -4.98
C HIS A 167 -7.23 -4.27 -4.31
N VAL A 168 -6.19 -4.60 -5.05
CA VAL A 168 -4.95 -5.21 -4.51
C VAL A 168 -3.76 -4.38 -4.92
N LEU A 169 -2.95 -4.03 -3.93
CA LEU A 169 -1.63 -3.43 -4.10
C LEU A 169 -0.58 -4.37 -3.52
N LEU A 170 0.31 -4.84 -4.38
CA LEU A 170 1.50 -5.58 -3.99
C LEU A 170 2.68 -4.61 -3.94
N MET A 171 3.39 -4.55 -2.82
CA MET A 171 4.60 -3.75 -2.65
C MET A 171 5.76 -4.69 -2.31
N VAL A 172 6.84 -4.63 -3.09
CA VAL A 172 7.96 -5.56 -2.95
C VAL A 172 9.26 -4.79 -2.83
N ASP A 173 9.83 -4.84 -1.65
CA ASP A 173 11.15 -4.29 -1.32
C ASP A 173 12.17 -5.42 -1.26
N SER A 174 12.56 -5.88 -2.43
CA SER A 174 13.41 -7.06 -2.60
C SER A 174 14.12 -7.01 -3.95
N CYS A 175 15.29 -7.65 -4.03
CA CYS A 175 15.98 -7.86 -5.30
C CYS A 175 15.11 -8.68 -6.27
N PHE A 176 15.28 -8.44 -7.59
CA PHE A 176 14.65 -9.23 -8.66
C PHE A 176 13.11 -9.26 -8.66
N SER A 177 12.49 -8.22 -8.13
CA SER A 177 11.03 -8.06 -8.16
C SER A 177 10.46 -7.76 -9.56
N GLY A 178 11.31 -7.39 -10.52
CA GLY A 178 10.93 -7.06 -11.90
C GLY A 178 10.17 -8.16 -12.67
N THR A 179 10.32 -9.43 -12.29
CA THR A 179 9.61 -10.56 -12.94
C THR A 179 8.10 -10.61 -12.63
N LEU A 180 7.64 -9.89 -11.60
CA LEU A 180 6.21 -9.68 -11.33
C LEU A 180 5.55 -8.82 -12.41
N MET A 181 6.35 -8.15 -13.23
CA MET A 181 5.99 -7.02 -14.05
C MET A 181 6.08 -7.37 -15.53
N ARG A 182 4.98 -7.73 -16.16
CA ARG A 182 4.88 -7.74 -17.62
C ARG A 182 3.99 -6.59 -18.07
N SER A 183 4.51 -5.78 -18.98
CA SER A 183 4.02 -4.50 -19.48
C SER A 183 2.49 -4.32 -19.54
N GLY A 184 2.00 -3.29 -18.87
CA GLY A 184 0.68 -2.69 -19.06
C GLY A 184 0.81 -1.17 -19.04
N THR A 185 0.03 -0.49 -19.85
CA THR A 185 0.02 0.99 -19.89
C THR A 185 -0.66 1.51 -18.61
N ILE A 186 0.08 2.32 -17.84
CA ILE A 186 -0.45 2.98 -16.66
C ILE A 186 -1.14 4.28 -17.12
N PRO A 187 -2.34 4.63 -16.60
CA PRO A 187 -2.98 5.91 -16.90
C PRO A 187 -2.12 7.11 -16.48
N GLU A 188 -2.26 8.20 -17.22
CA GLU A 188 -1.52 9.44 -17.03
C GLU A 188 -1.72 10.05 -15.64
N PHE A 189 -0.66 10.62 -15.08
CA PHE A 189 -0.64 11.23 -13.75
C PHE A 189 -1.52 12.49 -13.68
N LYS A 190 -2.37 12.59 -12.64
CA LYS A 190 -3.07 13.81 -12.26
C LYS A 190 -2.64 14.23 -10.87
N GLU A 191 -2.11 15.43 -10.74
CA GLU A 191 -1.65 15.99 -9.45
C GLU A 191 -2.79 16.22 -8.45
N THR A 192 -4.01 16.42 -8.93
CA THR A 192 -5.19 16.67 -8.09
C THR A 192 -6.11 15.46 -8.05
N ILE A 193 -6.36 14.97 -6.84
CA ILE A 193 -7.35 13.92 -6.57
C ILE A 193 -8.64 14.62 -6.14
N ASP A 194 -9.57 14.80 -7.07
CA ASP A 194 -10.92 15.26 -6.76
C ASP A 194 -11.87 14.09 -6.42
N GLU A 195 -13.02 14.40 -5.86
CA GLU A 195 -13.99 13.42 -5.41
C GLU A 195 -14.50 12.52 -6.56
N LYS A 196 -14.75 13.10 -7.74
CA LYS A 196 -15.21 12.35 -8.92
C LYS A 196 -14.15 11.37 -9.40
N TYR A 197 -12.87 11.76 -9.29
CA TYR A 197 -11.76 10.90 -9.63
C TYR A 197 -11.65 9.73 -8.66
N ILE A 198 -11.75 9.99 -7.34
CA ILE A 198 -11.78 8.95 -6.30
C ILE A 198 -12.90 7.95 -6.57
N GLU A 199 -14.14 8.43 -6.77
CA GLU A 199 -15.29 7.56 -7.04
C GLU A 199 -15.11 6.71 -8.28
N ARG A 200 -14.51 7.27 -9.34
CA ARG A 200 -14.21 6.53 -10.57
C ARG A 200 -13.18 5.43 -10.33
N LEU A 201 -12.12 5.71 -9.58
CA LEU A 201 -11.10 4.74 -9.24
C LEU A 201 -11.65 3.61 -8.36
N LYS A 202 -12.46 3.94 -7.35
CA LYS A 202 -13.11 2.99 -6.46
C LYS A 202 -14.05 2.02 -7.18
N LYS A 203 -14.67 2.42 -8.28
CA LYS A 203 -15.57 1.54 -9.06
C LYS A 203 -14.84 0.45 -9.83
N LYS A 204 -13.58 0.67 -10.17
CA LYS A 204 -12.77 -0.20 -11.02
C LYS A 204 -11.90 -1.14 -10.20
N LYS A 205 -11.76 -2.37 -10.68
CA LYS A 205 -10.88 -3.36 -10.06
C LYS A 205 -9.42 -2.96 -10.24
N THR A 206 -8.61 -3.14 -9.18
CA THR A 206 -7.18 -2.79 -9.19
C THR A 206 -6.33 -4.00 -8.88
N ARG A 207 -5.27 -4.19 -9.66
CA ARG A 207 -4.24 -5.22 -9.48
C ARG A 207 -2.88 -4.62 -9.82
N LEU A 208 -2.28 -3.95 -8.85
CA LEU A 208 -1.04 -3.20 -9.04
C LEU A 208 0.11 -3.80 -8.25
N VAL A 209 1.31 -3.60 -8.76
CA VAL A 209 2.56 -3.88 -8.06
C VAL A 209 3.45 -2.64 -8.08
N ILE A 210 4.10 -2.36 -6.95
CA ILE A 210 5.19 -1.40 -6.82
C ILE A 210 6.40 -2.16 -6.28
N SER A 211 7.54 -2.06 -6.95
CA SER A 211 8.80 -2.66 -6.52
C SER A 211 9.86 -1.62 -6.24
N SER A 212 10.77 -1.94 -5.32
CA SER A 212 11.91 -1.08 -4.98
C SER A 212 12.99 -1.02 -6.07
N GLY A 213 13.06 -2.03 -6.94
CA GLY A 213 13.96 -2.10 -8.08
C GLY A 213 13.45 -3.06 -9.15
N GLY A 214 14.15 -3.12 -10.29
CA GLY A 214 13.89 -4.08 -11.36
C GLY A 214 14.63 -5.39 -11.12
N ASN A 215 15.71 -5.61 -11.90
CA ASN A 215 16.59 -6.78 -11.80
C ASN A 215 17.94 -6.46 -11.13
N GLU A 216 18.13 -5.23 -10.66
CA GLU A 216 19.29 -4.78 -9.93
C GLU A 216 19.23 -5.13 -8.44
N PRO A 217 20.39 -5.28 -7.77
CA PRO A 217 20.43 -5.42 -6.32
C PRO A 217 19.80 -4.21 -5.62
N VAL A 218 19.02 -4.46 -4.59
CA VAL A 218 18.42 -3.43 -3.75
C VAL A 218 19.34 -3.19 -2.55
N VAL A 219 19.54 -1.91 -2.21
CA VAL A 219 20.30 -1.52 -1.02
C VAL A 219 19.42 -1.79 0.21
N ASP A 220 19.86 -2.68 1.09
CA ASP A 220 19.12 -3.06 2.29
C ASP A 220 18.94 -1.85 3.22
N SER A 221 20.02 -1.13 3.51
CA SER A 221 19.95 0.09 4.34
C SER A 221 21.19 0.96 4.15
N LEU A 222 21.06 2.29 4.31
CA LEU A 222 22.20 3.21 4.36
C LEU A 222 22.65 3.52 5.79
N ASP A 223 21.76 3.40 6.77
CA ASP A 223 22.00 3.76 8.18
C ASP A 223 21.65 2.63 9.16
N GLY A 224 21.41 1.42 8.67
CA GLY A 224 21.02 0.26 9.45
C GLY A 224 19.59 0.28 9.98
N LYS A 225 18.74 1.23 9.55
CA LYS A 225 17.36 1.35 10.06
C LYS A 225 16.28 1.05 9.05
N HIS A 226 16.39 1.63 7.85
CA HIS A 226 15.37 1.54 6.82
C HIS A 226 16.03 1.39 5.45
N SER A 227 15.39 0.64 4.55
CA SER A 227 15.67 0.73 3.13
C SER A 227 15.26 2.11 2.60
N LEU A 228 15.84 2.55 1.48
CA LEU A 228 15.44 3.82 0.85
C LEU A 228 13.98 3.81 0.41
N PHE A 229 13.51 2.66 -0.06
CA PHE A 229 12.13 2.45 -0.47
C PHE A 229 11.17 2.57 0.72
N ALA A 230 11.44 1.82 1.79
CA ALA A 230 10.61 1.83 3.00
C ALA A 230 10.66 3.18 3.70
N LEU A 231 11.83 3.83 3.81
CA LEU A 231 11.96 5.15 4.41
C LEU A 231 11.01 6.15 3.75
N LYS A 232 11.01 6.21 2.41
CA LYS A 232 10.16 7.16 1.70
C LYS A 232 8.69 6.78 1.70
N LEU A 233 8.37 5.49 1.70
CA LEU A 233 7.02 4.98 1.91
C LEU A 233 6.48 5.42 3.28
N ILE A 234 7.24 5.19 4.36
CA ILE A 234 6.92 5.56 5.74
C ILE A 234 6.70 7.08 5.85
N GLU A 235 7.63 7.88 5.34
CA GLU A 235 7.49 9.35 5.37
C GLU A 235 6.24 9.82 4.64
N THR A 236 5.97 9.28 3.45
CA THR A 236 4.82 9.69 2.64
C THR A 236 3.51 9.34 3.34
N LEU A 237 3.39 8.13 3.90
CA LEU A 237 2.20 7.72 4.64
C LEU A 237 2.02 8.48 5.96
N LYS A 238 3.09 8.71 6.73
CA LYS A 238 3.03 9.45 8.00
C LYS A 238 2.59 10.90 7.84
N ASN A 239 3.08 11.55 6.80
CA ASN A 239 2.89 12.99 6.61
C ASN A 239 1.64 13.36 5.81
N SER A 240 0.93 12.37 5.28
CA SER A 240 -0.28 12.65 4.52
C SER A 240 -1.49 12.81 5.43
N ASN A 241 -2.14 13.97 5.29
CA ASN A 241 -3.45 14.26 5.90
C ASN A 241 -4.61 14.14 4.90
N ASN A 242 -4.30 13.87 3.63
CA ASN A 242 -5.27 13.75 2.54
C ASN A 242 -5.25 12.33 1.96
N VAL A 243 -6.29 12.00 1.19
CA VAL A 243 -6.32 10.75 0.43
C VAL A 243 -5.13 10.69 -0.53
N ILE A 244 -4.39 9.58 -0.51
CA ILE A 244 -3.30 9.31 -1.45
C ILE A 244 -3.68 8.10 -2.30
N ASN A 245 -3.38 8.15 -3.59
CA ASN A 245 -3.43 6.97 -4.44
C ASN A 245 -2.05 6.34 -4.59
N SER A 246 -2.02 5.09 -5.09
CA SER A 246 -0.75 4.37 -5.26
C SER A 246 0.20 5.04 -6.25
N GLN A 247 -0.29 5.88 -7.15
CA GLN A 247 0.55 6.61 -8.08
C GLN A 247 1.32 7.76 -7.40
N ILE A 248 0.65 8.60 -6.61
CA ILE A 248 1.32 9.66 -5.84
C ILE A 248 2.35 9.04 -4.89
N LEU A 249 1.97 7.94 -4.21
CA LEU A 249 2.88 7.21 -3.35
C LEU A 249 4.13 6.76 -4.12
N PHE A 250 3.93 6.12 -5.28
CA PHE A 250 5.00 5.65 -6.15
C PHE A 250 5.93 6.77 -6.63
N GLU A 251 5.39 7.90 -7.10
CA GLU A 251 6.19 9.01 -7.61
C GLU A 251 7.08 9.61 -6.51
N ASN A 252 6.58 9.70 -5.27
CA ASN A 252 7.38 10.16 -4.14
C ASN A 252 8.52 9.18 -3.83
N ILE A 253 8.23 7.88 -3.80
CA ILE A 253 9.23 6.84 -3.56
C ILE A 253 10.26 6.84 -4.69
N ARG A 254 9.82 6.78 -5.95
CA ARG A 254 10.69 6.69 -7.11
C ARG A 254 11.66 7.85 -7.18
N ARG A 255 11.18 9.08 -7.04
CA ARG A 255 12.02 10.29 -7.06
C ARG A 255 13.10 10.23 -5.99
N TYR A 256 12.75 9.77 -4.78
CA TYR A 256 13.70 9.69 -3.68
C TYR A 256 14.73 8.59 -3.93
N VAL A 257 14.31 7.39 -4.30
CA VAL A 257 15.21 6.24 -4.50
C VAL A 257 16.18 6.49 -5.65
N VAL A 258 15.72 6.93 -6.82
CA VAL A 258 16.58 7.22 -8.00
C VAL A 258 17.63 8.29 -7.72
N ASN A 259 17.32 9.25 -6.84
CA ASN A 259 18.28 10.30 -6.47
C ASN A 259 19.33 9.85 -5.43
N ASN A 260 19.13 8.70 -4.78
CA ASN A 260 19.99 8.26 -3.67
C ASN A 260 20.61 6.86 -3.87
N ALA A 261 20.22 6.11 -4.90
CA ALA A 261 20.79 4.81 -5.23
C ALA A 261 20.66 4.49 -6.72
N ASP A 262 21.44 3.51 -7.19
CA ASP A 262 21.34 2.96 -8.55
C ASP A 262 20.18 1.97 -8.71
N GLN A 263 19.06 2.22 -8.01
CA GLN A 263 17.83 1.46 -8.08
C GLN A 263 16.75 2.25 -8.81
N THR A 264 15.93 1.57 -9.58
CA THR A 264 14.81 2.20 -10.27
C THR A 264 13.50 1.53 -9.85
N PRO A 265 12.77 2.10 -8.87
CA PRO A 265 11.45 1.61 -8.52
C PRO A 265 10.49 1.60 -9.72
N GLU A 266 9.68 0.57 -9.80
CA GLU A 266 8.71 0.40 -10.87
C GLU A 266 7.29 0.24 -10.31
N ARG A 267 6.29 0.78 -11.04
CA ARG A 267 4.87 0.56 -10.78
C ARG A 267 4.21 0.01 -12.03
N LYS A 268 3.58 -1.14 -11.93
CA LYS A 268 2.96 -1.83 -13.07
C LYS A 268 1.67 -2.54 -12.68
N ILE A 269 0.90 -2.93 -13.70
CA ILE A 269 -0.28 -3.78 -13.54
C ILE A 269 0.19 -5.24 -13.45
N LEU A 270 -0.37 -5.99 -12.50
CA LEU A 270 -0.18 -7.43 -12.41
C LEU A 270 -0.89 -8.13 -13.58
N HIS A 271 -0.11 -8.81 -14.42
CA HIS A 271 -0.62 -9.40 -15.64
C HIS A 271 -1.64 -10.51 -15.39
N LYS A 272 -2.74 -10.55 -16.20
CA LYS A 272 -3.80 -11.57 -16.15
C LYS A 272 -4.51 -11.74 -14.79
N THR A 273 -4.52 -10.72 -13.94
CA THR A 273 -5.19 -10.75 -12.64
C THR A 273 -6.54 -10.04 -12.61
N GLY A 274 -6.96 -9.49 -13.75
CA GLY A 274 -8.27 -8.83 -13.90
C GLY A 274 -8.28 -7.38 -13.43
N ASP A 275 -7.17 -6.65 -13.61
CA ASP A 275 -7.13 -5.20 -13.47
C ASP A 275 -8.08 -4.53 -14.48
N ASP A 276 -8.79 -3.47 -14.04
CA ASP A 276 -9.75 -2.71 -14.86
C ASP A 276 -9.41 -1.20 -14.89
N GLY A 277 -8.18 -0.86 -14.52
CA GLY A 277 -7.69 0.52 -14.52
C GLY A 277 -8.22 1.36 -13.35
N GLY A 278 -8.42 0.73 -12.19
CA GLY A 278 -8.61 1.40 -10.92
C GLY A 278 -7.29 1.86 -10.32
N ASP A 279 -7.34 2.30 -9.07
CA ASP A 279 -6.14 2.58 -8.28
C ASP A 279 -6.36 2.17 -6.82
N PHE A 280 -5.27 1.99 -6.07
CA PHE A 280 -5.33 1.72 -4.65
C PHE A 280 -5.29 3.05 -3.90
N LEU A 281 -6.27 3.26 -3.02
CA LEU A 281 -6.45 4.52 -2.29
C LEU A 281 -6.17 4.31 -0.81
N PHE A 282 -5.45 5.22 -0.21
CA PHE A 282 -5.20 5.29 1.22
C PHE A 282 -5.99 6.44 1.83
N PHE A 283 -6.90 6.13 2.75
CA PHE A 283 -7.73 7.11 3.46
C PHE A 283 -7.20 7.27 4.89
N PRO A 284 -6.52 8.38 5.21
CA PRO A 284 -6.04 8.60 6.57
C PRO A 284 -7.21 8.75 7.55
N LYS A 285 -7.04 8.20 8.75
CA LYS A 285 -7.99 8.43 9.85
C LYS A 285 -8.00 9.92 10.21
N ILE A 286 -9.17 10.45 10.45
CA ILE A 286 -9.32 11.81 10.98
C ILE A 286 -8.79 11.80 12.42
N LYS A 287 -7.75 12.60 12.66
CA LYS A 287 -7.20 12.81 14.01
C LYS A 287 -8.03 13.82 14.77
#